data_3861ce9dbe1ef19f48fb64b0ffff3044
#
_entry.id   3861ce9dbe1ef19f48fb64b0ffff3044
#
_cell.length_a   1.000
_cell.length_b   1.000
_cell.length_c   1.000
_cell.angle_alpha   90.00
_cell.angle_beta   90.00
_cell.angle_gamma   90.00
#
_symmetry.space_group_name_H-M   'P 1'
#
loop_
_entity.id
_entity.type
_entity.pdbx_description
1 polymer ?
#
loop_
_entity_poly.entity_id
_entity_poly.type
_entity_poly.pdbx_seq_one_letter_code
_entity_poly.pdbx_strand_id
1 'polypeptide(L)'
;VNEHNSVRKNAGLFDVSHMGEFFITGKKAERFVQLVTINDVSKLSSGKAQYTAMCDHSGGIIDDVIVYRLSEGFMMVVNSANIKKDFEWLNSNIIKDVRLDNKSDQIGLISIQGPKSRLILQKLINMDISNLSFYHFIEDIEIGGFSVMLSRTGYTGELGFEIYVSLESIELLWEKLIEMGAPDGLIPAGLGCRDTLRLEMNYLLYGNDINQKTNPIEAGLEKFIRLNKSDFIGKDSIIDAKQNHNNILSSFLMIEKAIPRNSLQLFYKDQSIGHVTSGTMSPTLGKGIGQCLINKDYAKIGNKIEVDIRGKLKSAIIVKPPFYKNGSLLS
;
A
#
# COMPACT_ATOMS: atom_id res chain seq x y z
N VAL A 1 -6.67 -8.95 17.23
CA VAL A 1 -6.72 -10.34 16.73
C VAL A 1 -8.10 -10.67 16.17
N ASN A 2 -9.19 -10.34 16.89
CA ASN A 2 -10.55 -10.61 16.40
C ASN A 2 -10.84 -9.92 15.07
N GLU A 3 -10.51 -8.64 14.93
CA GLU A 3 -10.62 -7.86 13.70
C GLU A 3 -9.83 -8.51 12.55
N HIS A 4 -8.57 -8.87 12.79
CA HIS A 4 -7.72 -9.55 11.82
C HIS A 4 -8.36 -10.85 11.32
N ASN A 5 -8.86 -11.68 12.24
CA ASN A 5 -9.52 -12.94 11.91
C ASN A 5 -10.82 -12.73 11.14
N SER A 6 -11.58 -11.66 11.44
CA SER A 6 -12.77 -11.32 10.69
C SER A 6 -12.44 -10.91 9.26
N VAL A 7 -11.42 -10.09 9.04
CA VAL A 7 -10.96 -9.74 7.69
C VAL A 7 -10.54 -10.98 6.91
N ARG A 8 -9.82 -11.92 7.53
CA ARG A 8 -9.38 -13.16 6.87
C ARG A 8 -10.52 -14.12 6.52
N LYS A 9 -11.61 -14.15 7.31
CA LYS A 9 -12.70 -15.17 7.20
C LYS A 9 -14.01 -14.60 6.69
N ASN A 10 -14.30 -13.35 6.97
CA ASN A 10 -15.56 -12.66 6.67
C ASN A 10 -15.28 -11.32 5.97
N ALA A 11 -15.38 -10.22 6.72
CA ALA A 11 -15.01 -8.89 6.28
C ALA A 11 -14.69 -7.97 7.47
N GLY A 12 -13.89 -6.95 7.21
CA GLY A 12 -13.64 -5.82 8.10
C GLY A 12 -13.85 -4.49 7.38
N LEU A 13 -14.32 -3.50 8.09
CA LEU A 13 -14.54 -2.14 7.61
C LEU A 13 -13.54 -1.21 8.27
N PHE A 14 -12.78 -0.48 7.45
CA PHE A 14 -11.75 0.46 7.88
C PHE A 14 -12.12 1.87 7.47
N ASP A 15 -12.04 2.81 8.38
CA ASP A 15 -11.96 4.22 8.05
C ASP A 15 -10.49 4.55 7.73
N VAL A 16 -10.24 4.94 6.49
CA VAL A 16 -8.93 5.35 5.99
C VAL A 16 -8.96 6.75 5.37
N SER A 17 -9.92 7.58 5.78
CA SER A 17 -10.10 8.97 5.34
C SER A 17 -8.92 9.89 5.65
N HIS A 18 -7.94 9.39 6.40
CA HIS A 18 -6.68 10.10 6.64
C HIS A 18 -5.74 10.10 5.43
N MET A 19 -6.01 9.30 4.39
CA MET A 19 -5.24 9.32 3.14
C MET A 19 -5.47 10.64 2.41
N GLY A 20 -4.58 10.97 1.45
CA GLY A 20 -4.71 12.18 0.65
C GLY A 20 -5.09 11.87 -0.79
N GLU A 21 -5.95 12.70 -1.39
CA GLU A 21 -6.43 12.60 -2.76
C GLU A 21 -6.09 13.86 -3.55
N PHE A 22 -5.20 13.71 -4.54
CA PHE A 22 -4.81 14.77 -5.44
C PHE A 22 -5.39 14.54 -6.83
N PHE A 23 -6.04 15.57 -7.39
CA PHE A 23 -6.57 15.53 -8.74
C PHE A 23 -5.64 16.27 -9.69
N ILE A 24 -5.28 15.62 -10.78
CA ILE A 24 -4.32 16.10 -11.77
C ILE A 24 -5.02 16.15 -13.12
N THR A 25 -5.29 17.36 -13.61
CA THR A 25 -6.06 17.60 -14.84
C THR A 25 -5.30 18.48 -15.81
N GLY A 26 -5.84 18.68 -17.01
CA GLY A 26 -5.26 19.51 -18.05
C GLY A 26 -4.63 18.69 -19.18
N LYS A 27 -4.31 19.40 -20.29
CA LYS A 27 -3.86 18.78 -21.55
C LYS A 27 -2.59 17.95 -21.41
N LYS A 28 -1.76 18.24 -20.40
CA LYS A 28 -0.48 17.56 -20.14
C LYS A 28 -0.48 16.75 -18.84
N ALA A 29 -1.65 16.46 -18.26
CA ALA A 29 -1.75 15.68 -17.02
C ALA A 29 -1.01 14.33 -17.13
N GLU A 30 -1.21 13.57 -18.21
CA GLU A 30 -0.53 12.29 -18.41
C GLU A 30 1.01 12.44 -18.45
N ARG A 31 1.50 13.44 -19.19
CA ARG A 31 2.94 13.72 -19.25
C ARG A 31 3.51 14.09 -17.89
N PHE A 32 2.76 14.82 -17.09
CA PHE A 32 3.16 15.20 -15.74
C PHE A 32 3.21 13.98 -14.82
N VAL A 33 2.17 13.15 -14.79
CA VAL A 33 2.16 11.92 -13.97
C VAL A 33 3.27 10.95 -14.42
N GLN A 34 3.54 10.87 -15.74
CA GLN A 34 4.70 10.11 -16.26
C GLN A 34 6.04 10.65 -15.74
N LEU A 35 6.19 11.97 -15.63
CA LEU A 35 7.41 12.61 -15.15
C LEU A 35 7.68 12.33 -13.66
N VAL A 36 6.63 12.35 -12.82
CA VAL A 36 6.76 12.30 -11.36
C VAL A 36 6.64 10.90 -10.77
N THR A 37 6.36 9.86 -11.57
CA THR A 37 6.22 8.48 -11.07
C THR A 37 7.13 7.51 -11.82
N ILE A 38 7.53 6.40 -11.16
CA ILE A 38 8.43 5.39 -11.74
C ILE A 38 7.74 4.38 -12.66
N ASN A 39 6.42 4.20 -12.54
CA ASN A 39 5.63 3.28 -13.38
C ASN A 39 5.10 4.00 -14.62
N ASP A 40 4.54 3.26 -15.58
CA ASP A 40 4.08 3.76 -16.86
C ASP A 40 2.57 3.97 -16.89
N VAL A 41 2.12 5.22 -16.67
CA VAL A 41 0.70 5.58 -16.66
C VAL A 41 0.08 5.66 -18.05
N SER A 42 0.89 5.70 -19.13
CA SER A 42 0.37 5.70 -20.51
C SER A 42 -0.33 4.37 -20.87
N LYS A 43 -0.09 3.32 -20.08
CA LYS A 43 -0.74 2.01 -20.22
C LYS A 43 -2.06 1.89 -19.45
N LEU A 44 -2.41 2.89 -18.67
CA LEU A 44 -3.71 2.93 -17.97
C LEU A 44 -4.79 3.44 -18.92
N SER A 45 -5.83 2.67 -19.11
CA SER A 45 -7.12 3.14 -19.63
C SER A 45 -7.98 3.71 -18.49
N SER A 46 -8.95 4.56 -18.83
CA SER A 46 -9.95 5.02 -17.85
C SER A 46 -10.60 3.83 -17.11
N GLY A 47 -10.85 3.98 -15.82
CA GLY A 47 -11.36 2.93 -14.94
C GLY A 47 -10.29 1.98 -14.39
N LYS A 48 -8.99 2.27 -14.61
CA LYS A 48 -7.87 1.48 -14.07
C LYS A 48 -6.98 2.29 -13.16
N ALA A 49 -6.43 1.60 -12.16
CA ALA A 49 -5.45 2.14 -11.24
C ALA A 49 -4.12 1.38 -11.33
N GLN A 50 -3.04 1.96 -10.82
CA GLN A 50 -1.76 1.29 -10.64
C GLN A 50 -1.02 1.79 -9.41
N TYR A 51 -0.30 0.88 -8.78
CA TYR A 51 0.68 1.20 -7.75
C TYR A 51 1.97 1.72 -8.39
N THR A 52 2.54 2.76 -7.81
CA THR A 52 3.81 3.36 -8.24
C THR A 52 4.49 4.05 -7.06
N ALA A 53 5.67 4.61 -7.27
CA ALA A 53 6.33 5.50 -6.33
C ALA A 53 6.75 6.80 -7.02
N MET A 54 6.84 7.86 -6.24
CA MET A 54 7.50 9.12 -6.60
C MET A 54 8.91 9.11 -5.99
N CYS A 55 9.90 9.58 -6.75
CA CYS A 55 11.27 9.64 -6.29
C CYS A 55 11.86 11.03 -6.50
N ASP A 56 12.78 11.45 -5.65
CA ASP A 56 13.58 12.64 -5.88
C ASP A 56 14.70 12.38 -6.92
N HIS A 57 15.46 13.41 -7.27
CA HIS A 57 16.55 13.31 -8.25
C HIS A 57 17.67 12.37 -7.82
N SER A 58 17.85 12.13 -6.52
CA SER A 58 18.80 11.16 -5.98
C SER A 58 18.31 9.72 -5.98
N GLY A 59 17.06 9.50 -6.40
CA GLY A 59 16.40 8.19 -6.43
C GLY A 59 15.74 7.79 -5.11
N GLY A 60 15.77 8.65 -4.09
CA GLY A 60 15.09 8.41 -2.82
C GLY A 60 13.57 8.48 -2.97
N ILE A 61 12.84 7.57 -2.31
CA ILE A 61 11.38 7.47 -2.42
C ILE A 61 10.72 8.61 -1.64
N ILE A 62 10.05 9.51 -2.37
CA ILE A 62 9.21 10.59 -1.80
C ILE A 62 7.97 10.01 -1.14
N ASP A 63 7.21 9.17 -1.89
CA ASP A 63 6.08 8.39 -1.40
C ASP A 63 5.77 7.22 -2.35
N ASP A 64 5.07 6.21 -1.82
CA ASP A 64 4.42 5.18 -2.63
C ASP A 64 2.92 5.48 -2.72
N VAL A 65 2.39 5.45 -3.93
CA VAL A 65 1.07 5.99 -4.25
C VAL A 65 0.27 5.08 -5.18
N ILE A 66 -1.04 5.24 -5.18
CA ILE A 66 -1.91 4.65 -6.19
C ILE A 66 -2.38 5.74 -7.14
N VAL A 67 -2.19 5.54 -8.43
CA VAL A 67 -2.64 6.45 -9.50
C VAL A 67 -3.85 5.82 -10.19
N TYR A 68 -4.94 6.57 -10.27
CA TYR A 68 -6.20 6.24 -10.92
C TYR A 68 -6.33 7.03 -12.22
N ARG A 69 -6.61 6.35 -13.34
CA ARG A 69 -6.93 7.02 -14.60
C ARG A 69 -8.43 7.30 -14.66
N LEU A 70 -8.81 8.55 -14.39
CA LEU A 70 -10.19 9.01 -14.50
C LEU A 70 -10.61 9.19 -15.96
N SER A 71 -11.90 9.42 -16.19
CA SER A 71 -12.42 9.86 -17.47
C SER A 71 -11.76 11.17 -17.94
N GLU A 72 -11.49 12.09 -16.98
CA GLU A 72 -10.75 13.33 -17.19
C GLU A 72 -9.56 13.44 -16.21
N GLY A 73 -8.37 13.14 -16.69
CA GLY A 73 -7.13 13.25 -15.89
C GLY A 73 -6.85 12.08 -14.99
N PHE A 74 -6.33 12.36 -13.79
CA PHE A 74 -5.90 11.37 -12.81
C PHE A 74 -6.28 11.77 -11.39
N MET A 75 -6.51 10.76 -10.56
CA MET A 75 -6.46 10.92 -9.10
C MET A 75 -5.22 10.16 -8.59
N MET A 76 -4.49 10.77 -7.66
CA MET A 76 -3.36 10.18 -6.97
C MET A 76 -3.69 10.09 -5.49
N VAL A 77 -3.61 8.88 -4.92
CA VAL A 77 -3.83 8.64 -3.50
C VAL A 77 -2.49 8.47 -2.81
N VAL A 78 -2.24 9.31 -1.80
CA VAL A 78 -0.96 9.44 -1.10
C VAL A 78 -1.08 9.08 0.38
N ASN A 79 0.04 8.74 1.01
CA ASN A 79 0.06 8.43 2.44
C ASN A 79 -0.22 9.67 3.30
N SER A 80 -1.02 9.50 4.35
CA SER A 80 -1.49 10.54 5.28
C SER A 80 -0.37 11.48 5.76
N ALA A 81 0.72 10.91 6.28
CA ALA A 81 1.84 11.69 6.83
C ALA A 81 2.58 12.52 5.77
N ASN A 82 2.36 12.23 4.50
CA ASN A 82 3.06 12.82 3.37
C ASN A 82 2.23 13.85 2.59
N ILE A 83 0.94 14.01 2.87
CA ILE A 83 0.02 14.88 2.08
C ILE A 83 0.64 16.24 1.77
N LYS A 84 1.10 16.95 2.79
CA LYS A 84 1.71 18.29 2.60
C LYS A 84 3.00 18.22 1.78
N LYS A 85 3.91 17.31 2.15
CA LYS A 85 5.21 17.12 1.48
C LYS A 85 5.02 16.76 0.01
N ASP A 86 4.12 15.84 -0.28
CA ASP A 86 3.87 15.33 -1.63
C ASP A 86 3.21 16.39 -2.50
N PHE A 87 2.25 17.13 -1.96
CA PHE A 87 1.61 18.23 -2.66
C PHE A 87 2.62 19.35 -3.02
N GLU A 88 3.47 19.74 -2.06
CA GLU A 88 4.52 20.74 -2.27
C GLU A 88 5.54 20.25 -3.32
N TRP A 89 5.95 18.98 -3.25
CA TRP A 89 6.88 18.39 -4.20
C TRP A 89 6.29 18.30 -5.61
N LEU A 90 5.05 17.83 -5.75
CA LEU A 90 4.34 17.80 -7.04
C LEU A 90 4.19 19.21 -7.61
N ASN A 91 3.80 20.19 -6.80
CA ASN A 91 3.62 21.56 -7.23
C ASN A 91 4.95 22.21 -7.68
N SER A 92 6.08 21.87 -7.03
CA SER A 92 7.40 22.37 -7.44
C SER A 92 7.88 21.79 -8.79
N ASN A 93 7.33 20.65 -9.21
CA ASN A 93 7.63 19.99 -10.48
C ASN A 93 6.52 20.17 -11.54
N ILE A 94 5.50 20.97 -11.24
CA ILE A 94 4.35 21.14 -12.14
C ILE A 94 4.77 21.73 -13.49
N ILE A 95 4.22 21.20 -14.57
CA ILE A 95 4.50 21.68 -15.93
C ILE A 95 3.32 22.49 -16.48
N LYS A 96 3.58 23.32 -17.50
CA LYS A 96 2.55 24.13 -18.16
C LYS A 96 1.39 23.24 -18.65
N ASP A 97 0.15 23.75 -18.57
CA ASP A 97 -1.09 23.08 -18.98
C ASP A 97 -1.48 21.88 -18.09
N VAL A 98 -1.04 21.90 -16.83
CA VAL A 98 -1.46 20.96 -15.76
C VAL A 98 -2.06 21.76 -14.62
N ARG A 99 -3.13 21.24 -14.04
CA ARG A 99 -3.72 21.70 -12.80
C ARG A 99 -3.63 20.57 -11.76
N LEU A 100 -3.19 20.93 -10.54
CA LEU A 100 -3.07 20.05 -9.39
C LEU A 100 -3.98 20.59 -8.27
N ASP A 101 -4.96 19.80 -7.87
CA ASP A 101 -5.91 20.14 -6.80
C ASP A 101 -5.80 19.12 -5.67
N ASN A 102 -5.60 19.59 -4.44
CA ASN A 102 -5.71 18.75 -3.24
C ASN A 102 -7.17 18.78 -2.76
N LYS A 103 -7.81 17.60 -2.74
CA LYS A 103 -9.19 17.42 -2.27
C LYS A 103 -9.30 16.53 -1.02
N SER A 104 -8.19 16.27 -0.35
CA SER A 104 -8.14 15.35 0.81
C SER A 104 -9.14 15.73 1.91
N ASP A 105 -9.36 17.02 2.14
CA ASP A 105 -10.32 17.50 3.16
C ASP A 105 -11.80 17.43 2.71
N GLN A 106 -12.07 16.97 1.49
CA GLN A 106 -13.42 16.89 0.92
C GLN A 106 -13.88 15.45 0.72
N ILE A 107 -12.95 14.48 0.78
CA ILE A 107 -13.19 13.08 0.45
C ILE A 107 -12.98 12.22 1.69
N GLY A 108 -13.96 11.40 1.99
CA GLY A 108 -13.83 10.32 2.95
C GLY A 108 -13.54 9.01 2.23
N LEU A 109 -12.74 8.15 2.86
CA LEU A 109 -12.35 6.87 2.29
C LEU A 109 -12.68 5.73 3.26
N ILE A 110 -13.58 4.86 2.83
CA ILE A 110 -13.94 3.63 3.54
C ILE A 110 -13.35 2.43 2.80
N SER A 111 -12.68 1.53 3.51
CA SER A 111 -12.14 0.29 2.95
C SER A 111 -12.85 -0.92 3.54
N ILE A 112 -13.57 -1.68 2.72
CA ILE A 112 -14.21 -2.95 3.08
C ILE A 112 -13.38 -4.11 2.55
N GLN A 113 -12.84 -4.96 3.42
CA GLN A 113 -11.84 -5.97 3.08
C GLN A 113 -12.23 -7.33 3.68
N GLY A 114 -12.07 -8.39 2.90
CA GLY A 114 -12.33 -9.77 3.31
C GLY A 114 -13.13 -10.55 2.25
N PRO A 115 -13.14 -11.89 2.31
CA PRO A 115 -13.76 -12.72 1.28
C PRO A 115 -15.26 -12.46 1.06
N LYS A 116 -15.95 -11.89 2.05
CA LYS A 116 -17.38 -11.53 1.94
C LYS A 116 -17.63 -10.07 1.55
N SER A 117 -16.61 -9.26 1.32
CA SER A 117 -16.74 -7.83 1.01
C SER A 117 -17.63 -7.56 -0.20
N ARG A 118 -17.48 -8.34 -1.30
CA ARG A 118 -18.32 -8.24 -2.50
C ARG A 118 -19.79 -8.58 -2.21
N LEU A 119 -20.03 -9.66 -1.48
CA LEU A 119 -21.37 -10.08 -1.09
C LEU A 119 -22.11 -8.99 -0.31
N ILE A 120 -21.40 -8.36 0.63
CA ILE A 120 -21.96 -7.28 1.46
C ILE A 120 -22.27 -6.05 0.61
N LEU A 121 -21.32 -5.59 -0.21
CA LEU A 121 -21.52 -4.44 -1.09
C LEU A 121 -22.63 -4.65 -2.11
N GLN A 122 -22.75 -5.86 -2.66
CA GLN A 122 -23.79 -6.17 -3.66
C GLN A 122 -25.21 -5.98 -3.12
N LYS A 123 -25.43 -6.04 -1.81
CA LYS A 123 -26.73 -5.75 -1.20
C LYS A 123 -27.12 -4.26 -1.26
N LEU A 124 -26.16 -3.39 -1.45
CA LEU A 124 -26.33 -1.93 -1.47
C LEU A 124 -26.14 -1.33 -2.87
N ILE A 125 -25.86 -2.14 -3.86
CA ILE A 125 -25.54 -1.73 -5.24
C ILE A 125 -26.48 -2.44 -6.20
N ASN A 126 -27.16 -1.68 -7.06
CA ASN A 126 -28.08 -2.25 -8.06
C ASN A 126 -27.33 -2.87 -9.26
N MET A 127 -26.11 -2.41 -9.57
CA MET A 127 -25.29 -2.94 -10.66
C MET A 127 -24.49 -4.15 -10.18
N ASP A 128 -24.33 -5.15 -11.05
CA ASP A 128 -23.43 -6.30 -10.76
C ASP A 128 -21.97 -5.88 -10.74
N ILE A 129 -21.31 -6.04 -9.58
CA ILE A 129 -19.87 -5.76 -9.37
C ILE A 129 -19.01 -7.03 -9.37
N SER A 130 -19.55 -8.18 -9.77
CA SER A 130 -18.82 -9.46 -9.78
C SER A 130 -17.60 -9.43 -10.71
N ASN A 131 -17.70 -8.68 -11.81
CA ASN A 131 -16.67 -8.55 -12.84
C ASN A 131 -15.70 -7.37 -12.62
N LEU A 132 -15.84 -6.61 -11.52
CA LEU A 132 -14.87 -5.55 -11.23
C LEU A 132 -13.53 -6.17 -10.82
N SER A 133 -12.56 -6.10 -11.72
CA SER A 133 -11.25 -6.72 -11.56
C SER A 133 -10.34 -5.96 -10.61
N PHE A 134 -9.32 -6.63 -10.04
CA PHE A 134 -8.32 -6.00 -9.18
C PHE A 134 -7.61 -4.85 -9.91
N TYR A 135 -7.42 -3.72 -9.22
CA TYR A 135 -6.94 -2.44 -9.76
C TYR A 135 -7.84 -1.82 -10.85
N HIS A 136 -9.13 -2.15 -10.85
CA HIS A 136 -10.15 -1.43 -11.61
C HIS A 136 -11.09 -0.68 -10.66
N PHE A 137 -11.72 0.37 -11.18
CA PHE A 137 -12.68 1.16 -10.41
C PHE A 137 -13.83 1.66 -11.30
N ILE A 138 -14.92 2.03 -10.64
CA ILE A 138 -16.09 2.70 -11.23
C ILE A 138 -16.10 4.10 -10.64
N GLU A 139 -16.05 5.10 -11.53
CA GLU A 139 -15.87 6.52 -11.16
C GLU A 139 -17.12 7.12 -10.49
N ASP A 140 -18.30 6.66 -10.89
CA ASP A 140 -19.58 7.09 -10.31
C ASP A 140 -20.53 5.90 -10.23
N ILE A 141 -20.88 5.51 -9.01
CA ILE A 141 -21.83 4.44 -8.72
C ILE A 141 -22.60 4.78 -7.45
N GLU A 142 -23.85 4.38 -7.37
CA GLU A 142 -24.65 4.52 -6.16
C GLU A 142 -24.43 3.33 -5.21
N ILE A 143 -24.02 3.59 -3.96
CA ILE A 143 -23.96 2.62 -2.87
C ILE A 143 -24.88 3.08 -1.76
N GLY A 144 -25.99 2.36 -1.57
CA GLY A 144 -26.93 2.64 -0.50
C GLY A 144 -27.55 4.05 -0.54
N GLY A 145 -27.67 4.67 -1.73
CA GLY A 145 -28.20 6.02 -1.91
C GLY A 145 -27.14 7.12 -1.96
N PHE A 146 -25.84 6.77 -1.90
CA PHE A 146 -24.73 7.73 -1.98
C PHE A 146 -23.97 7.55 -3.30
N SER A 147 -23.70 8.66 -4.02
CA SER A 147 -22.81 8.65 -5.17
C SER A 147 -21.35 8.55 -4.70
N VAL A 148 -20.62 7.57 -5.20
CA VAL A 148 -19.25 7.26 -4.77
C VAL A 148 -18.38 6.81 -5.95
N MET A 149 -17.05 6.89 -5.79
CA MET A 149 -16.13 6.10 -6.60
C MET A 149 -15.84 4.78 -5.88
N LEU A 150 -16.02 3.66 -6.55
CA LEU A 150 -15.78 2.31 -6.01
C LEU A 150 -14.55 1.71 -6.67
N SER A 151 -13.51 1.44 -5.91
CA SER A 151 -12.27 0.82 -6.38
C SER A 151 -12.10 -0.60 -5.85
N ARG A 152 -11.66 -1.51 -6.71
CA ARG A 152 -11.27 -2.89 -6.38
C ARG A 152 -9.78 -2.91 -5.97
N THR A 153 -9.48 -2.23 -4.87
CA THR A 153 -8.16 -2.09 -4.26
C THR A 153 -8.20 -2.46 -2.79
N GLY A 154 -7.04 -2.52 -2.14
CA GLY A 154 -6.94 -2.82 -0.72
C GLY A 154 -5.52 -3.13 -0.27
N TYR A 155 -5.35 -3.27 1.04
CA TYR A 155 -4.05 -3.41 1.70
C TYR A 155 -4.00 -4.62 2.64
N THR A 156 -4.77 -5.66 2.34
CA THR A 156 -4.97 -6.82 3.23
C THR A 156 -4.59 -8.17 2.62
N GLY A 157 -4.52 -8.24 1.28
CA GLY A 157 -4.37 -9.50 0.55
C GLY A 157 -5.66 -10.29 0.41
N GLU A 158 -6.77 -9.72 0.87
CA GLU A 158 -8.12 -10.28 0.67
C GLU A 158 -8.86 -9.55 -0.45
N LEU A 159 -9.93 -10.17 -0.93
CA LEU A 159 -10.96 -9.51 -1.73
C LEU A 159 -11.40 -8.24 -0.98
N GLY A 160 -11.36 -7.11 -1.64
CA GLY A 160 -11.70 -5.87 -0.97
C GLY A 160 -11.98 -4.73 -1.93
N PHE A 161 -12.59 -3.69 -1.38
CA PHE A 161 -12.95 -2.49 -2.11
C PHE A 161 -12.65 -1.25 -1.26
N GLU A 162 -12.36 -0.17 -1.93
CA GLU A 162 -12.17 1.16 -1.36
C GLU A 162 -13.23 2.09 -1.95
N ILE A 163 -13.94 2.81 -1.10
CA ILE A 163 -15.10 3.63 -1.40
C ILE A 163 -14.74 5.08 -1.10
N TYR A 164 -14.59 5.89 -2.13
CA TYR A 164 -14.35 7.33 -2.02
C TYR A 164 -15.71 8.04 -2.08
N VAL A 165 -16.03 8.77 -1.04
CA VAL A 165 -17.32 9.44 -0.86
C VAL A 165 -17.10 10.88 -0.37
N SER A 166 -18.08 11.78 -0.56
CA SER A 166 -18.04 13.09 0.09
C SER A 166 -17.86 12.94 1.60
N LEU A 167 -16.96 13.71 2.20
CA LEU A 167 -16.70 13.68 3.64
C LEU A 167 -17.98 13.90 4.48
N GLU A 168 -18.93 14.69 3.95
CA GLU A 168 -20.22 14.94 4.60
C GLU A 168 -21.11 13.68 4.69
N SER A 169 -20.91 12.72 3.80
CA SER A 169 -21.73 11.50 3.70
C SER A 169 -21.08 10.27 4.34
N ILE A 170 -19.82 10.35 4.77
CA ILE A 170 -19.06 9.17 5.17
C ILE A 170 -19.66 8.46 6.39
N GLU A 171 -20.12 9.21 7.40
CA GLU A 171 -20.68 8.63 8.63
C GLU A 171 -21.95 7.83 8.34
N LEU A 172 -22.88 8.40 7.54
CA LEU A 172 -24.12 7.73 7.15
C LEU A 172 -23.85 6.49 6.29
N LEU A 173 -22.89 6.55 5.38
CA LEU A 173 -22.52 5.39 4.57
C LEU A 173 -21.86 4.31 5.42
N TRP A 174 -21.00 4.69 6.37
CA TRP A 174 -20.38 3.78 7.33
C TRP A 174 -21.42 3.01 8.14
N GLU A 175 -22.39 3.70 8.74
CA GLU A 175 -23.46 3.08 9.53
C GLU A 175 -24.24 2.09 8.68
N LYS A 176 -24.59 2.48 7.44
CA LYS A 176 -25.32 1.62 6.51
C LYS A 176 -24.55 0.37 6.11
N LEU A 177 -23.24 0.49 5.89
CA LEU A 177 -22.37 -0.65 5.60
C LEU A 177 -22.29 -1.61 6.81
N ILE A 178 -22.18 -1.09 8.02
CA ILE A 178 -22.19 -1.90 9.25
C ILE A 178 -23.52 -2.63 9.42
N GLU A 179 -24.65 -1.93 9.30
CA GLU A 179 -25.98 -2.52 9.42
C GLU A 179 -26.17 -3.69 8.44
N MET A 180 -25.86 -3.46 7.16
CA MET A 180 -26.06 -4.45 6.12
C MET A 180 -25.04 -5.60 6.15
N GLY A 181 -23.84 -5.36 6.66
CA GLY A 181 -22.76 -6.32 6.70
C GLY A 181 -22.67 -7.14 7.98
N ALA A 182 -23.24 -6.67 9.10
CA ALA A 182 -23.15 -7.35 10.39
C ALA A 182 -23.66 -8.82 10.36
N PRO A 183 -24.77 -9.15 9.66
CA PRO A 183 -25.22 -10.54 9.54
C PRO A 183 -24.21 -11.47 8.83
N ASP A 184 -23.33 -10.92 7.99
CA ASP A 184 -22.26 -11.65 7.28
C ASP A 184 -20.94 -11.66 8.03
N GLY A 185 -20.89 -11.03 9.21
CA GLY A 185 -19.71 -10.95 10.06
C GLY A 185 -18.79 -9.78 9.75
N LEU A 186 -19.29 -8.71 9.11
CA LEU A 186 -18.58 -7.45 8.98
C LEU A 186 -18.43 -6.82 10.37
N ILE A 187 -17.22 -6.40 10.70
CA ILE A 187 -16.96 -5.63 11.91
C ILE A 187 -16.04 -4.44 11.60
N PRO A 188 -16.10 -3.37 12.38
CA PRO A 188 -15.08 -2.32 12.34
C PRO A 188 -13.69 -2.90 12.61
N ALA A 189 -12.69 -2.37 11.92
CA ALA A 189 -11.30 -2.79 12.07
C ALA A 189 -10.37 -1.56 12.11
N GLY A 190 -9.47 -1.53 13.08
CA GLY A 190 -8.57 -0.41 13.32
C GLY A 190 -7.19 -0.57 12.68
N LEU A 191 -6.34 0.45 12.87
CA LEU A 191 -5.00 0.54 12.30
C LEU A 191 -4.07 -0.61 12.73
N GLY A 192 -4.20 -1.11 13.96
CA GLY A 192 -3.42 -2.26 14.42
C GLY A 192 -3.75 -3.55 13.65
N CYS A 193 -5.02 -3.73 13.27
CA CYS A 193 -5.46 -4.80 12.39
C CYS A 193 -4.89 -4.60 10.97
N ARG A 194 -5.00 -3.38 10.41
CA ARG A 194 -4.45 -3.00 9.10
C ARG A 194 -2.96 -3.31 9.03
N ASP A 195 -2.18 -2.99 10.07
CA ASP A 195 -0.72 -3.24 10.10
C ASP A 195 -0.40 -4.75 10.12
N THR A 196 -1.10 -5.55 10.90
CA THR A 196 -0.85 -7.01 10.90
C THR A 196 -1.20 -7.66 9.56
N LEU A 197 -2.30 -7.23 8.92
CA LEU A 197 -2.75 -7.75 7.62
C LEU A 197 -1.77 -7.38 6.50
N ARG A 198 -1.39 -6.09 6.39
CA ARG A 198 -0.47 -5.64 5.35
C ARG A 198 0.90 -6.32 5.46
N LEU A 199 1.41 -6.48 6.70
CA LEU A 199 2.72 -7.09 6.92
C LEU A 199 2.71 -8.58 6.57
N GLU A 200 1.62 -9.31 6.84
CA GLU A 200 1.47 -10.71 6.37
C GLU A 200 1.54 -10.83 4.85
N MET A 201 1.13 -9.79 4.12
CA MET A 201 1.23 -9.71 2.66
C MET A 201 2.55 -9.09 2.16
N ASN A 202 3.40 -8.65 3.07
CA ASN A 202 4.65 -7.95 2.76
C ASN A 202 4.41 -6.62 2.02
N TYR A 203 3.28 -5.95 2.26
CA TYR A 203 3.05 -4.62 1.74
C TYR A 203 3.85 -3.59 2.54
N LEU A 204 4.41 -2.61 1.83
CA LEU A 204 5.29 -1.60 2.40
C LEU A 204 4.52 -0.56 3.20
N LEU A 205 5.14 -0.03 4.24
CA LEU A 205 4.65 1.11 4.99
C LEU A 205 5.67 2.25 4.88
N TYR A 206 5.25 3.36 4.27
CA TYR A 206 6.10 4.55 4.19
C TYR A 206 6.44 5.10 5.58
N GLY A 207 7.66 5.55 5.75
CA GLY A 207 8.21 5.97 7.04
C GLY A 207 8.84 4.83 7.85
N ASN A 208 8.46 3.59 7.58
CA ASN A 208 9.04 2.39 8.21
C ASN A 208 9.91 1.61 7.23
N ASP A 209 9.31 1.05 6.18
CA ASP A 209 9.98 0.15 5.24
C ASP A 209 10.66 0.90 4.10
N ILE A 210 10.11 2.04 3.73
CA ILE A 210 10.60 2.94 2.69
C ILE A 210 10.53 4.40 3.13
N ASN A 211 11.44 5.22 2.63
CA ASN A 211 11.53 6.65 2.87
C ASN A 211 12.50 7.29 1.85
N GLN A 212 12.80 8.59 1.99
CA GLN A 212 13.71 9.30 1.10
C GLN A 212 15.17 8.82 1.11
N LYS A 213 15.58 7.97 2.06
CA LYS A 213 16.91 7.35 2.09
C LYS A 213 16.93 5.98 1.43
N THR A 214 15.79 5.47 1.01
CA THR A 214 15.63 4.16 0.38
C THR A 214 15.27 4.36 -1.09
N ASN A 215 15.99 3.73 -2.00
CA ASN A 215 15.64 3.76 -3.42
C ASN A 215 14.71 2.59 -3.79
N PRO A 216 14.01 2.64 -4.94
CA PRO A 216 13.07 1.60 -5.35
C PRO A 216 13.70 0.21 -5.59
N ILE A 217 15.00 0.13 -5.85
CA ILE A 217 15.72 -1.14 -6.02
C ILE A 217 15.89 -1.82 -4.66
N GLU A 218 16.41 -1.09 -3.67
CA GLU A 218 16.53 -1.57 -2.29
C GLU A 218 15.18 -1.96 -1.68
N ALA A 219 14.12 -1.22 -2.04
CA ALA A 219 12.75 -1.48 -1.61
C ALA A 219 12.10 -2.71 -2.27
N GLY A 220 12.77 -3.37 -3.24
CA GLY A 220 12.19 -4.50 -3.98
C GLY A 220 11.05 -4.10 -4.92
N LEU A 221 10.99 -2.83 -5.31
CA LEU A 221 9.97 -2.29 -6.22
C LEU A 221 10.34 -2.41 -7.70
N GLU A 222 11.38 -3.16 -8.05
CA GLU A 222 11.91 -3.25 -9.43
C GLU A 222 10.82 -3.61 -10.46
N LYS A 223 9.85 -4.46 -10.08
CA LYS A 223 8.73 -4.85 -10.96
C LYS A 223 7.81 -3.69 -11.35
N PHE A 224 7.84 -2.59 -10.62
CA PHE A 224 7.03 -1.38 -10.90
C PHE A 224 7.81 -0.30 -11.65
N ILE A 225 9.14 -0.43 -11.78
CA ILE A 225 9.98 0.53 -12.50
C ILE A 225 9.88 0.28 -14.01
N ARG A 226 9.64 1.34 -14.78
CA ARG A 226 9.60 1.28 -16.25
C ARG A 226 10.67 2.17 -16.87
N LEU A 227 11.92 1.67 -16.90
CA LEU A 227 13.08 2.40 -17.41
C LEU A 227 12.98 2.74 -18.90
N ASN A 228 12.18 2.00 -19.67
CA ASN A 228 11.97 2.18 -21.11
C ASN A 228 10.84 3.16 -21.46
N LYS A 229 10.16 3.75 -20.47
CA LYS A 229 9.21 4.86 -20.72
C LYS A 229 9.96 6.18 -20.98
N SER A 230 9.22 7.26 -21.26
CA SER A 230 9.77 8.61 -21.27
C SER A 230 10.53 8.92 -19.98
N ASP A 231 11.33 9.96 -20.00
CA ASP A 231 12.11 10.36 -18.83
C ASP A 231 11.23 10.67 -17.61
N PHE A 232 11.79 10.41 -16.41
CA PHE A 232 11.13 10.66 -15.13
C PHE A 232 12.14 11.02 -14.05
N ILE A 233 11.70 11.72 -13.01
CA ILE A 233 12.56 12.19 -11.92
C ILE A 233 13.16 11.00 -11.18
N GLY A 234 14.49 11.02 -11.01
CA GLY A 234 15.26 9.98 -10.33
C GLY A 234 15.70 8.81 -11.21
N LYS A 235 15.39 8.82 -12.51
CA LYS A 235 15.67 7.70 -13.43
C LYS A 235 17.14 7.29 -13.44
N ASP A 236 18.07 8.23 -13.62
CA ASP A 236 19.50 7.93 -13.71
C ASP A 236 20.04 7.34 -12.39
N SER A 237 19.63 7.91 -11.26
CA SER A 237 20.00 7.39 -9.93
C SER A 237 19.44 6.00 -9.65
N ILE A 238 18.23 5.68 -10.16
CA ILE A 238 17.65 4.34 -10.07
C ILE A 238 18.42 3.35 -10.96
N ILE A 239 18.87 3.76 -12.14
CA ILE A 239 19.72 2.94 -13.01
C ILE A 239 21.06 2.62 -12.32
N ASP A 240 21.69 3.61 -11.71
CA ASP A 240 22.92 3.40 -10.93
C ASP A 240 22.69 2.47 -9.74
N ALA A 241 21.64 2.71 -8.95
CA ALA A 241 21.27 1.85 -7.81
C ALA A 241 21.06 0.39 -8.22
N LYS A 242 20.55 0.12 -9.41
CA LYS A 242 20.39 -1.25 -9.92
C LYS A 242 21.72 -2.03 -10.00
N GLN A 243 22.82 -1.33 -10.21
CA GLN A 243 24.16 -1.93 -10.26
C GLN A 243 24.87 -1.88 -8.90
N ASN A 244 24.67 -0.82 -8.13
CA ASN A 244 25.54 -0.43 -7.03
C ASN A 244 24.86 -0.43 -5.64
N HIS A 245 23.63 -0.99 -5.47
CA HIS A 245 23.01 -1.07 -4.14
C HIS A 245 23.69 -2.10 -3.24
N ASN A 246 23.78 -1.79 -1.95
CA ASN A 246 24.35 -2.67 -0.94
C ASN A 246 23.30 -3.33 -0.04
N ASN A 247 22.17 -2.68 0.14
CA ASN A 247 21.10 -3.16 1.00
C ASN A 247 19.88 -3.56 0.17
N ILE A 248 19.05 -4.43 0.75
CA ILE A 248 17.77 -4.82 0.18
C ILE A 248 16.75 -5.07 1.28
N LEU A 249 15.52 -4.68 1.01
CA LEU A 249 14.40 -5.01 1.88
C LEU A 249 14.07 -6.49 1.76
N SER A 250 14.07 -7.18 2.89
CA SER A 250 13.87 -8.62 2.98
C SER A 250 12.87 -8.98 4.07
N SER A 251 12.27 -10.16 3.95
CA SER A 251 11.29 -10.66 4.90
C SER A 251 11.91 -11.75 5.77
N PHE A 252 11.59 -11.75 7.06
CA PHE A 252 12.07 -12.78 7.98
C PHE A 252 10.97 -13.28 8.92
N LEU A 253 11.14 -14.54 9.37
CA LEU A 253 10.29 -15.20 10.32
C LEU A 253 11.10 -15.53 11.58
N MET A 254 10.59 -15.20 12.75
CA MET A 254 11.21 -15.61 14.02
C MET A 254 11.16 -17.12 14.18
N ILE A 255 12.30 -17.74 14.47
CA ILE A 255 12.40 -19.15 14.85
C ILE A 255 12.05 -19.29 16.34
N GLU A 256 12.66 -18.47 17.19
CA GLU A 256 12.35 -18.40 18.61
C GLU A 256 11.12 -17.50 18.85
N LYS A 257 10.40 -17.76 19.95
CA LYS A 257 9.24 -16.94 20.36
C LYS A 257 9.68 -15.53 20.75
N ALA A 258 9.47 -14.58 19.83
CA ALA A 258 9.75 -13.16 20.03
C ALA A 258 8.89 -12.33 19.06
N ILE A 259 8.70 -11.05 19.36
CA ILE A 259 7.97 -10.10 18.52
C ILE A 259 8.98 -9.05 18.05
N PRO A 260 9.36 -9.06 16.76
CA PRO A 260 10.23 -8.02 16.22
C PRO A 260 9.50 -6.68 16.15
N ARG A 261 10.26 -5.59 16.25
CA ARG A 261 9.76 -4.22 16.16
C ARG A 261 10.70 -3.38 15.33
N ASN A 262 10.20 -2.28 14.80
CA ASN A 262 11.00 -1.31 14.05
C ASN A 262 12.26 -0.92 14.83
N SER A 263 13.36 -0.67 14.10
CA SER A 263 14.67 -0.23 14.57
C SER A 263 15.49 -1.25 15.36
N LEU A 264 14.98 -2.47 15.60
CA LEU A 264 15.80 -3.54 16.20
C LEU A 264 16.92 -3.94 15.25
N GLN A 265 18.13 -4.11 15.81
CA GLN A 265 19.32 -4.47 15.02
C GLN A 265 19.31 -5.95 14.65
N LEU A 266 19.87 -6.24 13.48
CA LEU A 266 20.06 -7.58 12.96
C LEU A 266 21.53 -7.96 12.95
N PHE A 267 21.82 -9.20 13.31
CA PHE A 267 23.16 -9.73 13.40
C PHE A 267 23.33 -11.04 12.65
N TYR A 268 24.54 -11.26 12.21
CA TYR A 268 25.04 -12.55 11.73
C TYR A 268 26.45 -12.77 12.29
N LYS A 269 26.63 -13.77 13.19
CA LYS A 269 27.93 -14.05 13.85
C LYS A 269 28.54 -12.77 14.42
N ASP A 270 27.83 -12.09 15.30
CA ASP A 270 28.24 -10.85 15.98
C ASP A 270 28.45 -9.61 15.08
N GLN A 271 28.30 -9.75 13.77
CA GLN A 271 28.35 -8.63 12.82
C GLN A 271 26.96 -8.03 12.66
N SER A 272 26.84 -6.70 12.82
CA SER A 272 25.61 -5.98 12.44
C SER A 272 25.44 -6.00 10.93
N ILE A 273 24.26 -6.46 10.45
CA ILE A 273 23.96 -6.67 9.04
C ILE A 273 22.76 -5.85 8.54
N GLY A 274 22.09 -5.13 9.43
CA GLY A 274 20.91 -4.33 9.10
C GLY A 274 20.00 -4.10 10.29
N HIS A 275 18.76 -3.72 10.00
CA HIS A 275 17.77 -3.45 11.04
C HIS A 275 16.34 -3.82 10.58
N VAL A 276 15.48 -4.06 11.54
CA VAL A 276 14.05 -4.29 11.31
C VAL A 276 13.36 -2.99 10.90
N THR A 277 12.63 -3.01 9.81
CA THR A 277 11.84 -1.85 9.35
C THR A 277 10.37 -1.96 9.80
N SER A 278 9.80 -3.15 9.76
CA SER A 278 8.46 -3.46 10.29
C SER A 278 8.46 -4.82 10.95
N GLY A 279 7.71 -4.98 12.03
CA GLY A 279 7.64 -6.27 12.72
C GLY A 279 6.45 -6.39 13.65
N THR A 280 5.82 -7.57 13.65
CA THR A 280 4.66 -7.88 14.47
C THR A 280 4.57 -9.37 14.83
N MET A 281 3.65 -9.69 15.72
CA MET A 281 3.15 -11.04 15.86
C MET A 281 2.04 -11.27 14.81
N SER A 282 2.26 -12.18 13.86
CA SER A 282 1.23 -12.57 12.90
C SER A 282 0.09 -13.31 13.59
N PRO A 283 -1.15 -12.82 13.58
CA PRO A 283 -2.27 -13.55 14.14
C PRO A 283 -2.57 -14.85 13.38
N THR A 284 -2.35 -14.86 12.05
CA THR A 284 -2.58 -16.04 11.20
C THR A 284 -1.57 -17.15 11.48
N LEU A 285 -0.29 -16.81 11.63
CA LEU A 285 0.79 -17.79 11.77
C LEU A 285 1.15 -18.11 13.22
N GLY A 286 0.73 -17.28 14.18
CA GLY A 286 1.15 -17.39 15.59
C GLY A 286 2.65 -17.20 15.81
N LYS A 287 3.33 -16.50 14.91
CA LYS A 287 4.79 -16.28 14.91
C LYS A 287 5.14 -14.81 14.71
N GLY A 288 6.29 -14.39 15.24
CA GLY A 288 6.87 -13.10 14.91
C GLY A 288 7.30 -13.07 13.45
N ILE A 289 6.87 -12.04 12.72
CA ILE A 289 7.23 -11.77 11.32
C ILE A 289 7.77 -10.35 11.20
N GLY A 290 8.63 -10.09 10.23
CA GLY A 290 9.12 -8.75 9.98
C GLY A 290 9.69 -8.55 8.59
N GLN A 291 9.76 -7.27 8.22
CA GLN A 291 10.58 -6.77 7.13
C GLN A 291 11.83 -6.13 7.70
N CYS A 292 12.92 -6.16 6.96
CA CYS A 292 14.20 -5.59 7.37
C CYS A 292 14.96 -5.04 6.17
N LEU A 293 15.65 -3.94 6.37
CA LEU A 293 16.68 -3.47 5.44
C LEU A 293 17.99 -4.13 5.85
N ILE A 294 18.52 -4.99 5.00
CA ILE A 294 19.67 -5.85 5.29
C ILE A 294 20.70 -5.79 4.16
N ASN A 295 21.98 -5.92 4.48
CA ASN A 295 23.00 -6.08 3.45
C ASN A 295 22.67 -7.31 2.58
N LYS A 296 22.68 -7.11 1.26
CA LYS A 296 22.24 -8.09 0.24
C LYS A 296 22.93 -9.45 0.34
N ASP A 297 24.18 -9.50 0.82
CA ASP A 297 24.95 -10.73 0.96
C ASP A 297 24.32 -11.69 1.98
N TYR A 298 23.54 -11.17 2.93
CA TYR A 298 22.81 -11.92 3.94
C TYR A 298 21.35 -12.16 3.62
N ALA A 299 20.82 -11.58 2.54
CA ALA A 299 19.39 -11.61 2.19
C ALA A 299 18.91 -12.92 1.54
N LYS A 300 19.78 -13.92 1.38
CA LYS A 300 19.43 -15.21 0.75
C LYS A 300 18.36 -15.94 1.55
N ILE A 301 17.30 -16.36 0.87
CA ILE A 301 16.22 -17.16 1.47
C ILE A 301 16.81 -18.41 2.13
N GLY A 302 16.39 -18.68 3.37
CA GLY A 302 16.90 -19.76 4.19
C GLY A 302 18.08 -19.39 5.10
N ASN A 303 18.70 -18.21 4.92
CA ASN A 303 19.77 -17.76 5.83
C ASN A 303 19.19 -17.51 7.23
N LYS A 304 19.90 -18.03 8.24
CA LYS A 304 19.61 -17.74 9.65
C LYS A 304 20.30 -16.43 10.03
N ILE A 305 19.56 -15.58 10.69
CA ILE A 305 20.00 -14.30 11.25
C ILE A 305 19.56 -14.20 12.70
N GLU A 306 20.02 -13.20 13.39
CA GLU A 306 19.65 -12.93 14.77
C GLU A 306 19.07 -11.52 14.88
N VAL A 307 18.02 -11.38 15.68
CA VAL A 307 17.36 -10.11 15.99
C VAL A 307 17.66 -9.76 17.44
N ASP A 308 18.18 -8.57 17.71
CA ASP A 308 18.37 -8.10 19.08
C ASP A 308 17.03 -7.71 19.69
N ILE A 309 16.53 -8.52 20.60
CA ILE A 309 15.31 -8.28 21.36
C ILE A 309 15.72 -7.88 22.78
N ARG A 310 15.84 -6.59 23.04
CA ARG A 310 16.18 -6.04 24.37
C ARG A 310 17.52 -6.60 24.92
N GLY A 311 18.57 -6.60 24.10
CA GLY A 311 19.90 -7.08 24.47
C GLY A 311 20.03 -8.62 24.45
N LYS A 312 19.05 -9.34 23.88
CA LYS A 312 19.12 -10.80 23.69
C LYS A 312 18.95 -11.13 22.20
N LEU A 313 19.95 -11.75 21.63
CA LEU A 313 19.90 -12.23 20.25
C LEU A 313 18.90 -13.39 20.16
N LYS A 314 17.94 -13.27 19.24
CA LYS A 314 16.88 -14.25 18.96
C LYS A 314 16.94 -14.69 17.52
N SER A 315 16.95 -16.01 17.30
CA SER A 315 17.09 -16.58 15.97
C SER A 315 15.88 -16.31 15.09
N ALA A 316 16.16 -15.93 13.86
CA ALA A 316 15.19 -15.74 12.78
C ALA A 316 15.74 -16.32 11.47
N ILE A 317 14.88 -16.42 10.45
CA ILE A 317 15.24 -16.95 9.14
C ILE A 317 14.68 -16.06 8.04
N ILE A 318 15.49 -15.75 7.03
CA ILE A 318 15.05 -15.02 5.84
C ILE A 318 14.10 -15.92 5.03
N VAL A 319 12.93 -15.39 4.67
CA VAL A 319 11.87 -16.12 3.97
C VAL A 319 11.42 -15.41 2.70
N LYS A 320 10.83 -16.17 1.79
CA LYS A 320 10.21 -15.62 0.58
C LYS A 320 8.80 -15.08 0.93
N PRO A 321 8.52 -13.78 0.69
CA PRO A 321 7.17 -13.23 0.86
C PRO A 321 6.18 -13.75 -0.19
N PRO A 322 4.87 -13.61 0.02
CA PRO A 322 4.26 -13.14 1.26
C PRO A 322 4.26 -14.21 2.36
N PHE A 323 4.09 -13.79 3.62
CA PHE A 323 3.96 -14.72 4.74
C PHE A 323 2.62 -15.48 4.70
N TYR A 324 1.54 -14.80 4.31
CA TYR A 324 0.22 -15.37 4.12
C TYR A 324 -0.05 -15.61 2.62
N LYS A 325 -0.46 -16.83 2.26
CA LYS A 325 -0.57 -17.28 0.86
C LYS A 325 -1.99 -17.64 0.43
N ASN A 326 -2.94 -17.67 1.36
CA ASN A 326 -4.30 -18.17 1.12
C ASN A 326 -5.34 -17.04 1.03
N GLY A 327 -4.90 -15.82 0.69
CA GLY A 327 -5.78 -14.67 0.56
C GLY A 327 -6.71 -14.75 -0.66
N SER A 328 -7.88 -14.14 -0.52
CA SER A 328 -8.93 -14.09 -1.53
C SER A 328 -8.77 -12.92 -2.53
N LEU A 329 -7.61 -12.28 -2.58
CA LEU A 329 -7.37 -11.04 -3.37
C LEU A 329 -7.81 -11.16 -4.83
N LEU A 330 -7.60 -12.31 -5.46
CA LEU A 330 -7.87 -12.55 -6.88
C LEU A 330 -9.15 -13.37 -7.13
N SER A 331 -9.97 -13.58 -6.09
CA SER A 331 -11.24 -14.29 -6.21
C SER A 331 -12.38 -13.41 -6.74
#